data_2fe88f47a19aa1f0dda0f52e001e88ae
#
_entry.id   2fe88f47a19aa1f0dda0f52e001e88ae
#
_cell.length_a   1.000
_cell.length_b   1.000
_cell.length_c   1.000
_cell.angle_alpha   90.00
_cell.angle_beta   90.00
_cell.angle_gamma   90.00
#
_symmetry.space_group_name_H-M   'P 1'
#
loop_
_entity.id
_entity.type
_entity.pdbx_description
1 polymer ?
#
loop_
_entity_poly.entity_id
_entity_poly.type
_entity_poly.pdbx_seq_one_letter_code
_entity_poly.pdbx_strand_id
1 'polypeptide(L)'
;MLPATFKLCAGISYRHLRNMTGLRRQALVAISQELNKLAFAGPGPSKWINQVRRRSSLLSSRLEEKPFSEVEMSYIKQGEEALQKSLSILGDQDGWKTETVVGNGDKVLSKMLPDVGKVFRLEVVVDQPLNSVYDELVERMEQMGDWNPTIKEIKILQKIGKDTVITHETAAATPGNVVGPRDFVSVRCSRRRGSTCVLAGMATSYGAMPEQKGFIRAENGPTCMVLRPLAENPSQTKLTWLLSIDLKGWLPKTIINQVLSQTQVDFANHLRKRLATTTTPIAVSC
;
A
#
# COMPACT_ATOMS: atom_id res chain seq x y z
N MET A 1 -24.81 -43.70 0.08
CA MET A 1 -24.68 -42.37 -0.57
C MET A 1 -24.19 -41.39 0.47
N LEU A 2 -23.03 -40.76 0.28
CA LEU A 2 -22.53 -39.72 1.15
C LEU A 2 -23.41 -38.45 1.01
N PRO A 3 -23.83 -37.80 2.10
CA PRO A 3 -24.63 -36.60 2.05
C PRO A 3 -23.96 -35.52 1.17
N ALA A 4 -24.75 -34.71 0.48
CA ALA A 4 -24.28 -33.65 -0.44
C ALA A 4 -23.27 -32.68 0.19
N THR A 5 -23.39 -32.46 1.50
CA THR A 5 -22.47 -31.65 2.33
C THR A 5 -21.03 -32.19 2.35
N PHE A 6 -20.85 -33.51 2.28
CA PHE A 6 -19.51 -34.12 2.27
C PHE A 6 -18.82 -33.96 0.90
N LYS A 7 -19.60 -33.96 -0.20
CA LYS A 7 -19.06 -33.70 -1.54
C LYS A 7 -18.61 -32.24 -1.70
N LEU A 8 -19.30 -31.31 -1.04
CA LEU A 8 -18.94 -29.88 -1.08
C LEU A 8 -17.63 -29.62 -0.32
N CYS A 9 -17.45 -30.27 0.84
CA CYS A 9 -16.23 -30.09 1.65
C CYS A 9 -14.98 -30.75 1.02
N ALA A 10 -15.14 -31.83 0.28
CA ALA A 10 -14.03 -32.52 -0.39
C ALA A 10 -13.58 -31.82 -1.68
N GLY A 11 -14.46 -31.02 -2.31
CA GLY A 11 -14.16 -30.29 -3.54
C GLY A 11 -13.51 -28.93 -3.36
N ILE A 12 -13.50 -28.40 -2.13
CA ILE A 12 -12.87 -27.09 -1.85
C ILE A 12 -11.41 -27.34 -1.52
N SER A 13 -10.52 -27.06 -2.49
CA SER A 13 -9.09 -27.17 -2.26
C SER A 13 -8.65 -26.13 -1.22
N TYR A 14 -7.65 -26.49 -0.40
CA TYR A 14 -7.01 -25.61 0.61
C TYR A 14 -6.63 -24.23 0.05
N ARG A 15 -6.37 -24.14 -1.25
CA ARG A 15 -6.05 -22.91 -1.97
C ARG A 15 -7.25 -21.97 -2.10
N HIS A 16 -8.46 -22.49 -2.27
CA HIS A 16 -9.71 -21.70 -2.32
C HIS A 16 -10.10 -21.17 -0.95
N LEU A 17 -9.93 -21.96 0.11
CA LEU A 17 -10.18 -21.54 1.48
C LEU A 17 -9.23 -20.40 1.92
N ARG A 18 -8.01 -20.39 1.43
CA ARG A 18 -7.01 -19.37 1.75
C ARG A 18 -7.34 -18.00 1.16
N ASN A 19 -8.09 -17.93 0.08
CA ASN A 19 -8.44 -16.68 -0.63
C ASN A 19 -9.78 -16.05 -0.20
N MET A 20 -10.53 -16.71 0.68
CA MET A 20 -11.83 -16.22 1.18
C MET A 20 -11.66 -15.47 2.50
N THR A 21 -11.17 -14.23 2.44
CA THR A 21 -11.14 -13.34 3.62
C THR A 21 -12.56 -12.92 4.00
N GLY A 22 -12.96 -13.13 5.24
CA GLY A 22 -14.26 -12.74 5.78
C GLY A 22 -15.28 -13.86 6.00
N LEU A 23 -15.38 -14.82 5.09
CA LEU A 23 -16.27 -16.00 5.26
C LEU A 23 -15.64 -17.15 6.08
N ARG A 24 -14.35 -17.07 6.36
CA ARG A 24 -13.57 -18.14 7.01
C ARG A 24 -14.08 -18.52 8.39
N ARG A 25 -14.40 -17.52 9.21
CA ARG A 25 -14.78 -17.76 10.61
C ARG A 25 -16.14 -18.45 10.68
N GLN A 26 -17.10 -17.99 9.91
CA GLN A 26 -18.44 -18.56 9.86
C GLN A 26 -18.45 -19.95 9.20
N ALA A 27 -17.67 -20.17 8.15
CA ALA A 27 -17.56 -21.47 7.50
C ALA A 27 -16.87 -22.52 8.39
N LEU A 28 -15.81 -22.14 9.13
CA LEU A 28 -15.13 -23.04 10.06
C LEU A 28 -16.01 -23.38 11.28
N VAL A 29 -16.78 -22.40 11.79
CA VAL A 29 -17.74 -22.63 12.88
C VAL A 29 -18.87 -23.55 12.39
N ALA A 30 -19.43 -23.31 11.20
CA ALA A 30 -20.47 -24.16 10.64
C ALA A 30 -19.97 -25.60 10.37
N ILE A 31 -18.77 -25.77 9.81
CA ILE A 31 -18.15 -27.10 9.60
C ILE A 31 -17.90 -27.79 10.94
N SER A 32 -17.44 -27.06 11.94
CA SER A 32 -17.20 -27.60 13.31
C SER A 32 -18.51 -28.03 13.98
N GLN A 33 -19.60 -27.25 13.81
CA GLN A 33 -20.93 -27.60 14.34
C GLN A 33 -21.52 -28.84 13.64
N GLU A 34 -21.40 -28.96 12.33
CA GLU A 34 -21.85 -30.13 11.58
C GLU A 34 -21.05 -31.39 11.89
N LEU A 35 -19.73 -31.28 12.07
CA LEU A 35 -18.88 -32.38 12.53
C LEU A 35 -19.23 -32.83 13.95
N ASN A 36 -19.64 -31.94 14.85
CA ASN A 36 -20.12 -32.28 16.18
C ASN A 36 -21.46 -33.03 16.15
N LYS A 37 -22.38 -32.64 15.27
CA LYS A 37 -23.67 -33.36 15.08
C LYS A 37 -23.46 -34.79 14.57
N LEU A 38 -22.49 -34.99 13.66
CA LEU A 38 -22.15 -36.30 13.14
C LEU A 38 -21.46 -37.22 14.17
N ALA A 39 -20.77 -36.65 15.17
CA ALA A 39 -20.11 -37.40 16.23
C ALA A 39 -21.09 -38.05 17.23
N PHE A 40 -22.35 -37.59 17.27
CA PHE A 40 -23.41 -38.12 18.17
C PHE A 40 -24.26 -39.22 17.49
N ALA A 41 -24.09 -39.54 16.23
CA ALA A 41 -24.99 -40.39 15.44
C ALA A 41 -24.47 -41.84 15.19
N GLY A 42 -23.70 -42.47 16.13
CA GLY A 42 -23.38 -43.89 16.07
C GLY A 42 -21.88 -44.24 16.12
N PRO A 43 -21.50 -45.54 16.28
CA PRO A 43 -20.11 -45.99 16.40
C PRO A 43 -19.38 -45.89 15.03
N GLY A 44 -18.80 -44.74 14.77
CA GLY A 44 -17.98 -44.47 13.61
C GLY A 44 -16.49 -44.46 13.94
N PRO A 45 -15.58 -44.49 12.96
CA PRO A 45 -14.14 -44.69 13.14
C PRO A 45 -13.52 -43.51 13.97
N SER A 46 -13.46 -43.71 15.27
CA SER A 46 -13.02 -42.75 16.27
C SER A 46 -11.62 -42.16 16.03
N LYS A 47 -10.75 -42.93 15.40
CA LYS A 47 -9.38 -42.49 15.04
C LYS A 47 -9.35 -41.35 14.00
N TRP A 48 -10.20 -41.43 12.97
CA TRP A 48 -10.24 -40.43 11.91
C TRP A 48 -10.86 -39.13 12.38
N ILE A 49 -11.93 -39.20 13.19
CA ILE A 49 -12.59 -38.03 13.78
C ILE A 49 -11.63 -37.30 14.72
N ASN A 50 -10.86 -38.02 15.52
CA ASN A 50 -9.86 -37.44 16.42
C ASN A 50 -8.68 -36.80 15.63
N GLN A 51 -8.30 -37.34 14.49
CA GLN A 51 -7.26 -36.80 13.65
C GLN A 51 -7.74 -35.51 12.92
N VAL A 52 -8.99 -35.48 12.47
CA VAL A 52 -9.61 -34.27 11.89
C VAL A 52 -9.82 -33.21 12.97
N ARG A 53 -10.26 -33.56 14.19
CA ARG A 53 -10.35 -32.64 15.31
C ARG A 53 -8.99 -32.03 15.69
N ARG A 54 -7.93 -32.84 15.81
CA ARG A 54 -6.57 -32.32 16.08
C ARG A 54 -6.07 -31.43 14.97
N ARG A 55 -6.31 -31.75 13.72
CA ARG A 55 -5.94 -30.88 12.60
C ARG A 55 -6.77 -29.60 12.52
N SER A 56 -8.07 -29.65 12.84
CA SER A 56 -8.90 -28.44 12.86
C SER A 56 -8.57 -27.54 14.06
N SER A 57 -8.24 -28.10 15.25
CA SER A 57 -7.80 -27.28 16.40
C SER A 57 -6.40 -26.67 16.16
N LEU A 58 -5.48 -27.40 15.51
CA LEU A 58 -4.17 -26.88 15.12
C LEU A 58 -4.28 -25.81 14.00
N LEU A 59 -5.26 -25.93 13.11
CA LEU A 59 -5.57 -24.92 12.09
C LEU A 59 -6.27 -23.70 12.72
N SER A 60 -7.15 -23.93 13.70
CA SER A 60 -7.81 -22.86 14.45
C SER A 60 -6.80 -22.06 15.29
N SER A 61 -5.89 -22.73 16.00
CA SER A 61 -4.83 -22.05 16.77
C SER A 61 -3.79 -21.32 15.91
N ARG A 62 -3.58 -21.75 14.65
CA ARG A 62 -2.77 -21.00 13.67
C ARG A 62 -3.52 -19.86 12.98
N LEU A 63 -4.84 -19.78 13.11
CA LEU A 63 -5.72 -18.78 12.50
C LEU A 63 -6.29 -17.78 13.52
N GLU A 64 -5.93 -17.86 14.77
CA GLU A 64 -6.13 -16.78 15.73
C GLU A 64 -5.15 -15.66 15.40
N GLU A 65 -5.40 -14.95 14.29
CA GLU A 65 -4.89 -13.59 14.15
C GLU A 65 -5.48 -12.83 15.34
N LYS A 66 -4.61 -12.40 16.24
CA LYS A 66 -4.97 -11.58 17.40
C LYS A 66 -5.87 -10.45 16.89
N PRO A 67 -7.07 -10.24 17.47
CA PRO A 67 -7.95 -9.18 17.01
C PRO A 67 -7.19 -7.85 17.12
N PHE A 68 -7.31 -7.02 16.09
CA PHE A 68 -6.72 -5.68 16.10
C PHE A 68 -7.26 -4.88 17.28
N SER A 69 -6.40 -4.14 17.94
CA SER A 69 -6.79 -3.18 18.97
C SER A 69 -7.66 -2.06 18.35
N GLU A 70 -8.39 -1.31 19.16
CA GLU A 70 -9.18 -0.16 18.68
C GLU A 70 -8.31 0.87 17.98
N VAL A 71 -7.09 1.08 18.48
CA VAL A 71 -6.10 1.99 17.86
C VAL A 71 -5.67 1.47 16.49
N GLU A 72 -5.35 0.18 16.36
CA GLU A 72 -5.00 -0.43 15.08
C GLU A 72 -6.16 -0.39 14.08
N MET A 73 -7.39 -0.63 14.55
CA MET A 73 -8.60 -0.49 13.74
C MET A 73 -8.79 0.95 13.25
N SER A 74 -8.49 1.96 14.08
CA SER A 74 -8.51 3.36 13.69
C SER A 74 -7.51 3.65 12.56
N TYR A 75 -6.29 3.14 12.63
CA TYR A 75 -5.30 3.30 11.56
C TYR A 75 -5.71 2.58 10.27
N ILE A 76 -6.25 1.37 10.37
CA ILE A 76 -6.78 0.66 9.19
C ILE A 76 -7.88 1.49 8.51
N LYS A 77 -8.80 2.07 9.31
CA LYS A 77 -9.86 2.93 8.81
C LYS A 77 -9.32 4.19 8.13
N GLN A 78 -8.34 4.86 8.73
CA GLN A 78 -7.67 6.01 8.13
C GLN A 78 -7.00 5.67 6.80
N GLY A 79 -6.31 4.51 6.71
CA GLY A 79 -5.73 4.02 5.47
C GLY A 79 -6.78 3.78 4.38
N GLU A 80 -7.91 3.20 4.73
CA GLU A 80 -9.02 2.99 3.79
C GLU A 80 -9.67 4.31 3.35
N GLU A 81 -9.81 5.27 4.26
CA GLU A 81 -10.29 6.62 3.93
C GLU A 81 -9.34 7.34 2.95
N ALA A 82 -8.03 7.25 3.18
CA ALA A 82 -7.03 7.80 2.25
C ALA A 82 -7.17 7.17 0.86
N LEU A 83 -7.35 5.85 0.81
CA LEU A 83 -7.57 5.11 -0.44
C LEU A 83 -8.82 5.60 -1.17
N GLN A 84 -9.96 5.68 -0.50
CA GLN A 84 -11.22 6.08 -1.12
C GLN A 84 -11.17 7.54 -1.60
N LYS A 85 -10.68 8.46 -0.77
CA LYS A 85 -10.55 9.87 -1.13
C LYS A 85 -9.62 10.08 -2.32
N SER A 86 -8.44 9.47 -2.30
CA SER A 86 -7.46 9.64 -3.38
C SER A 86 -7.94 9.04 -4.71
N LEU A 87 -8.60 7.88 -4.69
CA LEU A 87 -9.21 7.30 -5.89
C LEU A 87 -10.37 8.13 -6.42
N SER A 88 -11.18 8.74 -5.55
CA SER A 88 -12.25 9.67 -5.94
C SER A 88 -11.67 10.89 -6.66
N ILE A 89 -10.60 11.48 -6.13
CA ILE A 89 -9.92 12.63 -6.76
C ILE A 89 -9.36 12.26 -8.14
N LEU A 90 -8.72 11.09 -8.27
CA LEU A 90 -8.20 10.61 -9.56
C LEU A 90 -9.31 10.24 -10.56
N GLY A 91 -10.47 9.80 -10.07
CA GLY A 91 -11.64 9.45 -10.88
C GLY A 91 -12.32 10.67 -11.52
N ASP A 92 -12.25 11.82 -10.86
CA ASP A 92 -12.75 13.07 -11.40
C ASP A 92 -11.77 13.63 -12.43
N GLN A 93 -12.14 13.58 -13.70
CA GLN A 93 -11.27 13.98 -14.81
C GLN A 93 -11.30 15.48 -15.10
N ASP A 94 -12.26 16.22 -14.52
CA ASP A 94 -12.46 17.63 -14.82
C ASP A 94 -11.52 18.54 -14.01
N GLY A 95 -11.19 19.70 -14.57
CA GLY A 95 -10.48 20.78 -13.87
C GLY A 95 -8.97 20.55 -13.69
N TRP A 96 -8.38 19.49 -14.25
CA TRP A 96 -6.93 19.29 -14.24
C TRP A 96 -6.24 20.25 -15.19
N LYS A 97 -5.19 20.91 -14.72
CA LYS A 97 -4.35 21.84 -15.50
C LYS A 97 -2.94 21.27 -15.61
N THR A 98 -2.34 21.38 -16.78
CA THR A 98 -0.94 20.98 -16.99
C THR A 98 -0.01 21.96 -16.30
N GLU A 99 0.85 21.47 -15.43
CA GLU A 99 1.92 22.23 -14.75
C GLU A 99 3.24 22.08 -15.52
N THR A 100 3.59 20.85 -15.88
CA THR A 100 4.86 20.52 -16.52
C THR A 100 4.68 19.37 -17.49
N VAL A 101 5.37 19.45 -18.64
CA VAL A 101 5.55 18.33 -19.57
C VAL A 101 7.05 18.14 -19.75
N VAL A 102 7.52 16.91 -19.49
CA VAL A 102 8.93 16.56 -19.65
C VAL A 102 9.14 15.93 -21.03
N GLY A 103 10.34 16.09 -21.60
CA GLY A 103 10.66 15.66 -22.96
C GLY A 103 10.44 14.17 -23.28
N ASN A 104 10.32 13.31 -22.25
CA ASN A 104 9.99 11.89 -22.36
C ASN A 104 8.47 11.60 -22.39
N GLY A 105 7.63 12.64 -22.37
CA GLY A 105 6.17 12.52 -22.36
C GLY A 105 5.53 12.44 -20.99
N ASP A 106 6.29 12.45 -19.89
CA ASP A 106 5.76 12.54 -18.55
C ASP A 106 5.01 13.86 -18.34
N LYS A 107 3.89 13.81 -17.61
CA LYS A 107 3.05 14.99 -17.38
C LYS A 107 2.78 15.13 -15.89
N VAL A 108 2.96 16.34 -15.39
CA VAL A 108 2.47 16.77 -14.08
C VAL A 108 1.26 17.66 -14.29
N LEU A 109 0.14 17.23 -13.75
CA LEU A 109 -1.12 17.99 -13.75
C LEU A 109 -1.39 18.49 -12.34
N SER A 110 -2.18 19.54 -12.20
CA SER A 110 -2.67 19.99 -10.89
C SER A 110 -4.15 20.33 -10.93
N LYS A 111 -4.76 20.26 -9.74
CA LYS A 111 -6.16 20.65 -9.53
C LYS A 111 -6.30 21.30 -8.17
N MET A 112 -7.17 22.32 -8.08
CA MET A 112 -7.53 22.93 -6.80
C MET A 112 -8.82 22.29 -6.29
N LEU A 113 -8.77 21.76 -5.06
CA LEU A 113 -9.91 21.14 -4.38
C LEU A 113 -10.30 21.99 -3.16
N PRO A 114 -11.59 22.21 -2.88
CA PRO A 114 -12.05 23.04 -1.76
C PRO A 114 -11.51 22.58 -0.41
N ASP A 115 -11.58 21.27 -0.14
CA ASP A 115 -11.29 20.68 1.17
C ASP A 115 -9.85 20.20 1.35
N VAL A 116 -9.08 20.08 0.25
CA VAL A 116 -7.74 19.49 0.26
C VAL A 116 -6.66 20.49 -0.18
N GLY A 117 -7.06 21.53 -0.89
CA GLY A 117 -6.13 22.49 -1.50
C GLY A 117 -5.63 22.01 -2.86
N LYS A 118 -4.43 22.43 -3.24
CA LYS A 118 -3.84 22.06 -4.53
C LYS A 118 -3.25 20.65 -4.47
N VAL A 119 -3.68 19.81 -5.38
CA VAL A 119 -3.17 18.45 -5.58
C VAL A 119 -2.44 18.34 -6.92
N PHE A 120 -1.48 17.44 -6.99
CA PHE A 120 -0.69 17.19 -8.18
C PHE A 120 -0.86 15.73 -8.61
N ARG A 121 -0.87 15.50 -9.93
CA ARG A 121 -0.98 14.19 -10.54
C ARG A 121 0.14 14.01 -11.53
N LEU A 122 1.02 13.05 -11.28
CA LEU A 122 2.03 12.59 -12.21
C LEU A 122 1.55 11.33 -12.94
N GLU A 123 1.76 11.25 -14.24
CA GLU A 123 1.58 10.03 -15.02
C GLU A 123 2.87 9.70 -15.75
N VAL A 124 3.38 8.49 -15.51
CA VAL A 124 4.62 8.00 -16.10
C VAL A 124 4.51 6.53 -16.49
N VAL A 125 5.30 6.12 -17.47
CA VAL A 125 5.53 4.71 -17.78
C VAL A 125 6.94 4.34 -17.33
N VAL A 126 7.03 3.19 -16.66
CA VAL A 126 8.29 2.62 -16.17
C VAL A 126 8.54 1.31 -16.90
N ASP A 127 9.75 1.14 -17.45
CA ASP A 127 10.18 -0.05 -18.21
C ASP A 127 10.51 -1.23 -17.29
N GLN A 128 9.55 -1.56 -16.41
CA GLN A 128 9.65 -2.68 -15.50
C GLN A 128 8.27 -3.25 -15.21
N PRO A 129 8.17 -4.58 -14.99
CA PRO A 129 6.91 -5.22 -14.64
C PRO A 129 6.41 -4.73 -13.29
N LEU A 130 5.10 -4.74 -13.09
CA LEU A 130 4.43 -4.22 -11.91
C LEU A 130 5.01 -4.75 -10.59
N ASN A 131 5.36 -6.02 -10.52
CA ASN A 131 5.89 -6.60 -9.28
C ASN A 131 7.23 -5.97 -8.89
N SER A 132 8.13 -5.69 -9.85
CA SER A 132 9.42 -5.04 -9.57
C SER A 132 9.23 -3.62 -9.04
N VAL A 133 8.26 -2.88 -9.61
CA VAL A 133 7.91 -1.53 -9.13
C VAL A 133 7.28 -1.59 -7.74
N TYR A 134 6.37 -2.54 -7.51
CA TYR A 134 5.72 -2.75 -6.22
C TYR A 134 6.73 -3.11 -5.12
N ASP A 135 7.64 -4.04 -5.40
CA ASP A 135 8.65 -4.47 -4.44
C ASP A 135 9.57 -3.30 -4.03
N GLU A 136 9.94 -2.43 -4.97
CA GLU A 136 10.77 -1.26 -4.66
C GLU A 136 10.01 -0.22 -3.81
N LEU A 137 8.72 0.02 -4.11
CA LEU A 137 7.94 1.06 -3.44
C LEU A 137 7.30 0.61 -2.12
N VAL A 138 7.13 -0.70 -1.90
CA VAL A 138 6.44 -1.24 -0.72
C VAL A 138 7.36 -2.09 0.12
N GLU A 139 7.93 -3.14 -0.46
CA GLU A 139 8.73 -4.09 0.33
C GLU A 139 10.10 -3.49 0.72
N ARG A 140 10.66 -2.64 -0.15
CA ARG A 140 11.95 -1.96 0.08
C ARG A 140 11.80 -0.46 0.35
N MET A 141 10.64 0.00 0.84
CA MET A 141 10.40 1.43 1.05
C MET A 141 11.42 2.09 1.99
N GLU A 142 11.94 1.37 2.99
CA GLU A 142 12.95 1.90 3.92
C GLU A 142 14.30 2.17 3.23
N GLN A 143 14.55 1.57 2.06
CA GLN A 143 15.75 1.80 1.24
C GLN A 143 15.56 2.96 0.24
N MET A 144 14.44 3.66 0.26
CA MET A 144 14.16 4.73 -0.71
C MET A 144 15.16 5.89 -0.63
N GLY A 145 15.71 6.16 0.55
CA GLY A 145 16.77 7.16 0.75
C GLY A 145 18.08 6.84 0.00
N ASP A 146 18.32 5.56 -0.35
CA ASP A 146 19.55 5.16 -1.06
C ASP A 146 19.57 5.64 -2.52
N TRP A 147 18.40 5.87 -3.11
CA TRP A 147 18.28 6.22 -4.52
C TRP A 147 17.48 7.50 -4.79
N ASN A 148 16.67 7.97 -3.84
CA ASN A 148 15.92 9.21 -3.96
C ASN A 148 16.50 10.28 -3.02
N PRO A 149 17.29 11.24 -3.53
CA PRO A 149 17.99 12.23 -2.70
C PRO A 149 17.07 13.21 -2.00
N THR A 150 15.77 13.28 -2.36
CA THR A 150 14.81 14.13 -1.65
C THR A 150 14.34 13.51 -0.34
N ILE A 151 14.56 12.22 -0.16
CA ILE A 151 14.23 11.46 1.04
C ILE A 151 15.52 11.15 1.80
N LYS A 152 15.57 11.56 3.03
CA LYS A 152 16.71 11.25 3.91
C LYS A 152 16.56 9.87 4.54
N GLU A 153 15.37 9.54 5.02
CA GLU A 153 15.07 8.28 5.69
C GLU A 153 13.57 7.99 5.68
N ILE A 154 13.20 6.71 5.56
CA ILE A 154 11.87 6.20 5.86
C ILE A 154 12.01 5.08 6.88
N LYS A 155 11.21 5.14 7.94
CA LYS A 155 11.11 4.10 8.97
C LYS A 155 9.69 3.58 9.05
N ILE A 156 9.52 2.26 9.07
CA ILE A 156 8.26 1.62 9.43
C ILE A 156 8.18 1.57 10.94
N LEU A 157 7.29 2.37 11.52
CA LEU A 157 7.08 2.44 12.97
C LEU A 157 6.22 1.29 13.48
N GLN A 158 5.23 0.87 12.70
CA GLN A 158 4.32 -0.23 13.02
C GLN A 158 3.76 -0.87 11.76
N LYS A 159 3.70 -2.20 11.75
CA LYS A 159 2.97 -2.99 10.75
C LYS A 159 1.65 -3.45 11.35
N ILE A 160 0.54 -3.22 10.65
CA ILE A 160 -0.81 -3.55 11.09
C ILE A 160 -1.44 -4.47 10.04
N GLY A 161 -1.53 -5.75 10.38
CA GLY A 161 -1.94 -6.78 9.42
C GLY A 161 -0.96 -6.89 8.25
N LYS A 162 -1.50 -7.13 7.05
CA LYS A 162 -0.68 -7.36 5.84
C LYS A 162 -0.50 -6.11 4.99
N ASP A 163 -1.43 -5.19 5.11
CA ASP A 163 -1.64 -4.16 4.10
C ASP A 163 -1.54 -2.73 4.64
N THR A 164 -1.36 -2.55 5.96
CA THR A 164 -1.32 -1.24 6.59
C THR A 164 -0.05 -1.07 7.41
N VAL A 165 0.60 0.07 7.26
CA VAL A 165 1.79 0.43 8.02
C VAL A 165 1.72 1.88 8.47
N ILE A 166 2.34 2.18 9.63
CA ILE A 166 2.63 3.54 10.06
C ILE A 166 4.10 3.82 9.74
N THR A 167 4.37 4.92 9.08
CA THR A 167 5.72 5.31 8.68
C THR A 167 6.10 6.67 9.24
N HIS A 168 7.37 6.84 9.52
CA HIS A 168 8.03 8.13 9.71
C HIS A 168 8.98 8.37 8.54
N GLU A 169 8.84 9.49 7.88
CA GLU A 169 9.67 9.88 6.74
C GLU A 169 10.34 11.22 7.05
N THR A 170 11.63 11.34 6.77
CA THR A 170 12.37 12.60 6.84
C THR A 170 12.80 13.01 5.44
N ALA A 171 12.37 14.19 5.02
CA ALA A 171 12.76 14.79 3.75
C ALA A 171 13.95 15.73 3.96
N ALA A 172 14.90 15.69 3.03
CA ALA A 172 16.01 16.62 3.02
C ALA A 172 15.53 18.05 2.72
N ALA A 173 16.33 19.05 3.14
CA ALA A 173 16.11 20.41 2.70
C ALA A 173 16.29 20.51 1.17
N THR A 174 15.50 21.35 0.52
CA THR A 174 15.71 21.64 -0.89
C THR A 174 17.03 22.41 -1.11
N PRO A 175 17.60 22.35 -2.34
CA PRO A 175 18.80 23.11 -2.66
C PRO A 175 18.63 24.60 -2.29
N GLY A 176 19.66 25.19 -1.66
CA GLY A 176 19.59 26.55 -1.15
C GLY A 176 18.75 26.75 0.10
N ASN A 177 18.26 25.65 0.70
CA ASN A 177 17.42 25.66 1.91
C ASN A 177 16.13 26.49 1.76
N VAL A 178 15.61 26.58 0.53
CA VAL A 178 14.37 27.29 0.22
C VAL A 178 13.19 26.68 0.97
N VAL A 179 13.16 25.36 1.05
CA VAL A 179 12.28 24.60 1.95
C VAL A 179 13.18 23.80 2.88
N GLY A 180 13.17 24.15 4.16
CA GLY A 180 13.95 23.47 5.20
C GLY A 180 13.48 22.03 5.43
N PRO A 181 14.16 21.27 6.32
CA PRO A 181 13.84 19.87 6.58
C PRO A 181 12.40 19.69 7.07
N ARG A 182 11.73 18.65 6.52
CA ARG A 182 10.38 18.21 6.92
C ARG A 182 10.41 16.78 7.38
N ASP A 183 9.55 16.47 8.32
CA ASP A 183 9.23 15.08 8.63
C ASP A 183 7.72 14.84 8.51
N PHE A 184 7.37 13.58 8.27
CA PHE A 184 6.00 13.13 8.08
C PHE A 184 5.76 11.89 8.91
N VAL A 185 4.60 11.81 9.53
CA VAL A 185 4.08 10.56 10.10
C VAL A 185 2.80 10.22 9.35
N SER A 186 2.77 9.07 8.73
CA SER A 186 1.68 8.70 7.83
C SER A 186 1.21 7.28 8.07
N VAL A 187 -0.10 7.07 7.97
CA VAL A 187 -0.67 5.77 7.73
C VAL A 187 -0.65 5.49 6.23
N ARG A 188 -0.15 4.31 5.86
CA ARG A 188 -0.10 3.85 4.47
C ARG A 188 -0.81 2.52 4.34
N CYS A 189 -1.56 2.34 3.28
CA CYS A 189 -2.16 1.06 2.97
C CYS A 189 -1.88 0.67 1.51
N SER A 190 -1.72 -0.64 1.27
CA SER A 190 -1.59 -1.21 -0.05
C SER A 190 -2.79 -2.11 -0.35
N ARG A 191 -3.33 -2.01 -1.57
CA ARG A 191 -4.44 -2.84 -2.02
C ARG A 191 -4.16 -3.33 -3.43
N ARG A 192 -4.44 -4.62 -3.64
CA ARG A 192 -4.35 -5.24 -4.97
C ARG A 192 -5.73 -5.69 -5.42
N ARG A 193 -6.16 -5.22 -6.60
CA ARG A 193 -7.40 -5.63 -7.26
C ARG A 193 -7.08 -6.08 -8.69
N GLY A 194 -7.12 -7.39 -8.93
CA GLY A 194 -6.68 -7.96 -10.21
C GLY A 194 -5.22 -7.62 -10.51
N SER A 195 -4.99 -6.98 -11.65
CA SER A 195 -3.67 -6.52 -12.08
C SER A 195 -3.30 -5.11 -11.60
N THR A 196 -4.17 -4.44 -10.82
CA THR A 196 -3.92 -3.08 -10.32
C THR A 196 -3.46 -3.13 -8.87
N CYS A 197 -2.38 -2.41 -8.54
CA CYS A 197 -1.99 -2.13 -7.16
C CYS A 197 -2.20 -0.65 -6.85
N VAL A 198 -2.74 -0.36 -5.67
CA VAL A 198 -2.90 1.00 -5.18
C VAL A 198 -2.20 1.11 -3.83
N LEU A 199 -1.30 2.09 -3.73
CA LEU A 199 -0.59 2.45 -2.51
C LEU A 199 -1.16 3.79 -2.08
N ALA A 200 -1.88 3.84 -0.97
CA ALA A 200 -2.50 5.08 -0.50
C ALA A 200 -1.99 5.44 0.90
N GLY A 201 -2.07 6.71 1.24
CA GLY A 201 -1.69 7.18 2.57
C GLY A 201 -2.16 8.59 2.88
N MET A 202 -2.11 8.93 4.14
CA MET A 202 -2.36 10.27 4.66
C MET A 202 -1.64 10.46 5.99
N ALA A 203 -1.50 11.70 6.42
CA ALA A 203 -0.95 12.03 7.73
C ALA A 203 -1.78 11.38 8.86
N THR A 204 -1.08 10.97 9.90
CA THR A 204 -1.69 10.44 11.13
C THR A 204 -0.89 10.88 12.36
N SER A 205 -1.50 10.76 13.54
CA SER A 205 -0.81 10.92 14.81
C SER A 205 -0.29 9.56 15.29
N TYR A 206 0.93 9.53 15.79
CA TYR A 206 1.52 8.33 16.40
C TYR A 206 2.27 8.73 17.66
N GLY A 207 1.73 8.31 18.84
CA GLY A 207 2.20 8.79 20.14
C GLY A 207 3.70 8.55 20.42
N ALA A 208 4.27 7.48 19.85
CA ALA A 208 5.69 7.17 19.98
C ALA A 208 6.60 7.98 19.02
N MET A 209 6.02 8.82 18.15
CA MET A 209 6.76 9.66 17.21
C MET A 209 6.25 11.11 17.25
N PRO A 210 6.51 11.85 18.35
CA PRO A 210 6.20 13.27 18.44
C PRO A 210 7.00 14.11 17.45
N GLU A 211 6.70 15.38 17.35
CA GLU A 211 7.48 16.32 16.54
C GLU A 211 8.96 16.28 16.89
N GLN A 212 9.81 16.24 15.87
CA GLN A 212 11.25 16.07 16.01
C GLN A 212 11.95 17.43 15.93
N LYS A 213 12.90 17.68 16.85
CA LYS A 213 13.71 18.91 16.82
C LYS A 213 14.48 19.01 15.49
N GLY A 214 14.40 20.18 14.88
CA GLY A 214 15.08 20.47 13.61
C GLY A 214 14.27 20.13 12.36
N PHE A 215 13.06 19.61 12.53
CA PHE A 215 12.11 19.37 11.44
C PHE A 215 10.81 20.17 11.66
N ILE A 216 10.15 20.49 10.56
CA ILE A 216 8.75 20.94 10.60
C ILE A 216 7.90 19.72 10.23
N ARG A 217 6.97 19.34 11.11
CA ARG A 217 6.03 18.26 10.86
C ARG A 217 5.06 18.68 9.75
N ALA A 218 5.31 18.22 8.56
CA ALA A 218 4.43 18.37 7.41
C ALA A 218 3.35 17.28 7.39
N GLU A 219 2.31 17.45 6.61
CA GLU A 219 1.19 16.53 6.54
C GLU A 219 0.91 16.11 5.10
N ASN A 220 0.90 14.80 4.87
CA ASN A 220 0.33 14.26 3.65
C ASN A 220 -1.20 14.36 3.73
N GLY A 221 -1.83 14.99 2.75
CA GLY A 221 -3.26 14.82 2.50
C GLY A 221 -3.55 13.45 1.87
N PRO A 222 -4.75 13.22 1.33
CA PRO A 222 -5.04 12.00 0.58
C PRO A 222 -4.09 11.88 -0.60
N THR A 223 -3.19 10.91 -0.56
CA THR A 223 -2.21 10.62 -1.61
C THR A 223 -2.27 9.16 -2.02
N CYS A 224 -2.00 8.86 -3.28
CA CYS A 224 -1.87 7.48 -3.72
C CYS A 224 -0.98 7.33 -4.95
N MET A 225 -0.40 6.14 -5.10
CA MET A 225 0.20 5.66 -6.33
C MET A 225 -0.63 4.50 -6.88
N VAL A 226 -1.07 4.60 -8.12
CA VAL A 226 -1.78 3.53 -8.84
C VAL A 226 -0.82 2.91 -9.83
N LEU A 227 -0.55 1.62 -9.69
CA LEU A 227 0.32 0.84 -10.54
C LEU A 227 -0.53 -0.11 -11.38
N ARG A 228 -0.36 -0.07 -12.71
CA ARG A 228 -1.04 -0.96 -13.66
C ARG A 228 -0.05 -1.45 -14.70
N PRO A 229 -0.09 -2.74 -15.09
CA PRO A 229 0.62 -3.16 -16.28
C PRO A 229 0.11 -2.37 -17.48
N LEU A 230 0.99 -2.00 -18.38
CA LEU A 230 0.57 -1.37 -19.64
C LEU A 230 -0.14 -2.43 -20.50
N ALA A 231 -1.32 -2.09 -21.04
CA ALA A 231 -2.14 -3.07 -21.78
C ALA A 231 -1.41 -3.65 -23.00
N GLU A 232 -0.64 -2.82 -23.69
CA GLU A 232 0.12 -3.18 -24.89
C GLU A 232 1.44 -3.90 -24.58
N ASN A 233 1.98 -3.70 -23.36
CA ASN A 233 3.22 -4.30 -22.93
C ASN A 233 3.23 -4.57 -21.42
N PRO A 234 2.84 -5.77 -20.96
CA PRO A 234 2.79 -6.12 -19.54
C PRO A 234 4.15 -6.10 -18.80
N SER A 235 5.27 -6.02 -19.53
CA SER A 235 6.60 -5.81 -18.95
C SER A 235 6.85 -4.36 -18.55
N GLN A 236 5.94 -3.45 -18.88
CA GLN A 236 5.95 -2.05 -18.48
C GLN A 236 4.82 -1.75 -17.50
N THR A 237 5.05 -0.78 -16.62
CA THR A 237 4.08 -0.34 -15.62
C THR A 237 3.73 1.13 -15.84
N LYS A 238 2.43 1.42 -15.99
CA LYS A 238 1.91 2.78 -15.87
C LYS A 238 1.77 3.09 -14.37
N LEU A 239 2.47 4.12 -13.92
CA LEU A 239 2.37 4.69 -12.58
C LEU A 239 1.63 6.02 -12.66
N THR A 240 0.56 6.16 -11.88
CA THR A 240 -0.14 7.42 -11.66
C THR A 240 0.00 7.78 -10.19
N TRP A 241 0.60 8.93 -9.90
CA TRP A 241 0.83 9.40 -8.52
C TRP A 241 0.04 10.66 -8.24
N LEU A 242 -0.93 10.56 -7.33
CA LEU A 242 -1.61 11.70 -6.72
C LEU A 242 -0.82 12.16 -5.50
N LEU A 243 -0.39 13.41 -5.49
CA LEU A 243 0.35 14.03 -4.39
C LEU A 243 -0.48 15.16 -3.79
N SER A 244 -0.70 15.09 -2.48
CA SER A 244 -1.30 16.13 -1.66
C SER A 244 -0.46 16.32 -0.41
N ILE A 245 0.15 17.49 -0.23
CA ILE A 245 1.04 17.79 0.90
C ILE A 245 0.78 19.21 1.39
N ASP A 246 0.65 19.34 2.70
CA ASP A 246 0.81 20.60 3.42
C ASP A 246 2.22 20.65 4.05
N LEU A 247 3.10 21.43 3.46
CA LEU A 247 4.49 21.59 3.93
C LEU A 247 4.60 22.37 5.24
N LYS A 248 3.51 22.95 5.70
CA LYS A 248 3.48 23.84 6.88
C LYS A 248 4.52 24.98 6.83
N GLY A 249 4.47 25.84 7.81
CA GLY A 249 5.34 27.02 7.86
C GLY A 249 4.91 28.09 6.86
N TRP A 250 5.65 29.19 6.85
CA TRP A 250 5.39 30.31 5.94
C TRP A 250 6.19 30.13 4.65
N LEU A 251 5.52 29.62 3.60
CA LEU A 251 6.11 29.42 2.27
C LEU A 251 5.21 30.08 1.21
N PRO A 252 5.78 30.83 0.27
CA PRO A 252 5.02 31.37 -0.87
C PRO A 252 4.41 30.24 -1.71
N LYS A 253 3.14 30.37 -2.13
CA LYS A 253 2.42 29.37 -2.92
C LYS A 253 3.15 28.99 -4.21
N THR A 254 3.83 29.96 -4.83
CA THR A 254 4.65 29.72 -6.05
C THR A 254 5.78 28.75 -5.76
N ILE A 255 6.47 28.91 -4.64
CA ILE A 255 7.56 28.01 -4.23
C ILE A 255 7.01 26.60 -3.94
N ILE A 256 5.92 26.50 -3.19
CA ILE A 256 5.27 25.19 -2.92
C ILE A 256 4.92 24.49 -4.22
N ASN A 257 4.28 25.18 -5.17
CA ASN A 257 3.87 24.59 -6.44
C ASN A 257 5.05 24.11 -7.24
N GLN A 258 6.11 24.89 -7.34
CA GLN A 258 7.32 24.53 -8.07
C GLN A 258 8.03 23.33 -7.43
N VAL A 259 8.20 23.32 -6.12
CA VAL A 259 8.86 22.25 -5.37
C VAL A 259 8.07 20.94 -5.53
N LEU A 260 6.75 20.96 -5.33
CA LEU A 260 5.95 19.74 -5.39
C LEU A 260 5.86 19.13 -6.79
N SER A 261 5.72 19.95 -7.85
CA SER A 261 5.74 19.42 -9.21
C SER A 261 7.12 18.88 -9.59
N GLN A 262 8.21 19.56 -9.22
CA GLN A 262 9.56 19.10 -9.48
C GLN A 262 9.89 17.81 -8.73
N THR A 263 9.46 17.71 -7.48
CA THR A 263 9.64 16.47 -6.66
C THR A 263 9.05 15.25 -7.36
N GLN A 264 7.88 15.38 -8.00
CA GLN A 264 7.28 14.27 -8.74
C GLN A 264 8.10 13.86 -9.97
N VAL A 265 8.60 14.83 -10.72
CA VAL A 265 9.47 14.56 -11.90
C VAL A 265 10.78 13.90 -11.47
N ASP A 266 11.42 14.44 -10.45
CA ASP A 266 12.68 13.91 -9.93
C ASP A 266 12.53 12.49 -9.40
N PHE A 267 11.45 12.24 -8.66
CA PHE A 267 11.12 10.89 -8.18
C PHE A 267 11.00 9.89 -9.33
N ALA A 268 10.27 10.22 -10.40
CA ALA A 268 10.10 9.33 -11.54
C ALA A 268 11.46 9.02 -12.21
N ASN A 269 12.32 10.03 -12.36
CA ASN A 269 13.65 9.86 -12.94
C ASN A 269 14.55 8.98 -12.06
N HIS A 270 14.53 9.17 -10.74
CA HIS A 270 15.30 8.36 -9.80
C HIS A 270 14.79 6.92 -9.73
N LEU A 271 13.46 6.72 -9.71
CA LEU A 271 12.85 5.40 -9.74
C LEU A 271 13.25 4.61 -11.00
N ARG A 272 13.19 5.24 -12.17
CA ARG A 272 13.63 4.62 -13.42
C ARG A 272 15.10 4.20 -13.37
N LYS A 273 15.97 5.08 -12.89
CA LYS A 273 17.42 4.77 -12.72
C LYS A 273 17.60 3.60 -11.77
N ARG A 274 16.93 3.62 -10.62
CA ARG A 274 17.01 2.54 -9.62
C ARG A 274 16.61 1.20 -10.21
N LEU A 275 15.47 1.14 -10.88
CA LEU A 275 14.95 -0.08 -11.44
C LEU A 275 15.78 -0.61 -12.62
N ALA A 276 16.40 0.25 -13.42
CA ALA A 276 17.32 -0.15 -14.48
C ALA A 276 18.57 -0.84 -13.91
N THR A 277 19.10 -0.39 -12.78
CA THR A 277 20.29 -0.99 -12.14
C THR A 277 20.01 -2.34 -11.47
N THR A 278 18.77 -2.56 -10.99
CA THR A 278 18.41 -3.84 -10.36
C THR A 278 18.12 -4.96 -11.35
N THR A 279 17.96 -4.64 -12.61
CA THR A 279 17.61 -5.62 -13.68
C THR A 279 18.82 -6.09 -14.48
N THR A 280 20.00 -5.45 -14.31
CA THR A 280 21.22 -5.91 -14.98
C THR A 280 21.71 -7.19 -14.28
N PRO A 281 21.76 -8.37 -14.94
CA PRO A 281 22.39 -9.56 -14.38
C PRO A 281 23.85 -9.19 -14.11
N ILE A 282 24.35 -9.56 -12.91
CA ILE A 282 25.79 -9.52 -12.62
C ILE A 282 26.42 -10.37 -13.71
N ALA A 283 27.15 -9.74 -14.64
CA ALA A 283 27.98 -10.46 -15.58
C ALA A 283 28.98 -11.26 -14.73
N VAL A 284 28.75 -12.57 -14.65
CA VAL A 284 29.72 -13.48 -14.09
C VAL A 284 30.93 -13.39 -15.03
N SER A 285 31.96 -12.67 -14.61
CA SER A 285 33.26 -12.70 -15.27
C SER A 285 33.81 -14.11 -15.09
N CYS A 286 33.78 -14.86 -16.21
CA CYS A 286 34.59 -16.10 -16.35
C CYS A 286 36.06 -15.79 -16.29
#